data_2b9d96f346811855cf46cafe5eaf46e1
#
_entry.id   2b9d96f346811855cf46cafe5eaf46e1
#
_cell.length_a   1.000
_cell.length_b   1.000
_cell.length_c   1.000
_cell.angle_alpha   90.00
_cell.angle_beta   90.00
_cell.angle_gamma   90.00
#
_symmetry.space_group_name_H-M   'P 1'
#
loop_
_entity.id
_entity.type
_entity.pdbx_description
1 polymer ?
#
loop_
_entity_poly.entity_id
_entity_poly.type
_entity_poly.pdbx_seq_one_letter_code
_entity_poly.pdbx_strand_id
1 'polypeptide(L)'
;MDITEKVELIERPPTEEVVTHDELVELFKTNSSPKHYIGLEISGFLHLGSLISTGFKINDFVKAGVKCTVFLADWHTLINDKLGGDWEMISKVSKYYQDAFKLVCPKANIILGSDLYQEKTEYWSELVKFTKHVSL
;
A
#
# COMPACT_ATOMS: atom_id res chain seq x y z
N MET A 1 -8.49 -5.75 22.56
CA MET A 1 -7.03 -5.62 22.29
C MET A 1 -6.59 -4.29 22.85
N ASP A 2 -5.69 -4.30 23.80
CA ASP A 2 -5.12 -3.10 24.38
C ASP A 2 -4.02 -2.49 23.47
N ILE A 3 -3.43 -1.36 23.88
CA ILE A 3 -2.43 -0.67 23.06
C ILE A 3 -1.14 -1.50 22.95
N THR A 4 -0.73 -2.16 24.00
CA THR A 4 0.48 -3.00 24.01
C THR A 4 0.35 -4.15 23.00
N GLU A 5 -0.77 -4.87 23.05
CA GLU A 5 -1.06 -5.96 22.09
C GLU A 5 -1.08 -5.47 20.63
N LYS A 6 -1.60 -4.26 20.39
CA LYS A 6 -1.60 -3.66 19.03
C LYS A 6 -0.18 -3.33 18.56
N VAL A 7 0.62 -2.72 19.42
CA VAL A 7 2.01 -2.38 19.12
C VAL A 7 2.82 -3.64 18.84
N GLU A 8 2.70 -4.68 19.66
CA GLU A 8 3.35 -5.97 19.44
C GLU A 8 2.98 -6.59 18.07
N LEU A 9 1.72 -6.48 17.63
CA LEU A 9 1.32 -6.94 16.30
C LEU A 9 2.00 -6.18 15.17
N ILE A 10 2.23 -4.87 15.37
CA ILE A 10 2.91 -4.04 14.37
C ILE A 10 4.42 -4.32 14.33
N GLU A 11 5.04 -4.51 15.48
CA GLU A 11 6.50 -4.65 15.60
C GLU A 11 7.00 -6.07 15.36
N ARG A 12 6.17 -7.10 15.54
CA ARG A 12 6.61 -8.48 15.34
C ARG A 12 7.04 -8.75 13.89
N PRO A 13 7.93 -9.72 13.65
CA PRO A 13 8.33 -10.10 12.29
C PRO A 13 7.14 -10.33 11.34
N PRO A 14 7.25 -10.00 10.06
CA PRO A 14 8.46 -9.56 9.35
C PRO A 14 8.79 -8.05 9.42
N THR A 15 8.24 -7.29 10.36
CA THR A 15 8.67 -5.89 10.57
C THR A 15 10.13 -5.87 11.01
N GLU A 16 10.97 -5.15 10.29
CA GLU A 16 12.39 -5.01 10.57
C GLU A 16 12.67 -3.82 11.49
N GLU A 17 11.93 -2.72 11.29
CA GLU A 17 12.12 -1.48 12.03
C GLU A 17 10.80 -0.71 12.15
N VAL A 18 10.63 -0.02 13.26
CA VAL A 18 9.57 0.96 13.48
C VAL A 18 10.19 2.28 13.92
N VAL A 19 9.92 3.36 13.20
CA VAL A 19 10.45 4.70 13.49
C VAL A 19 9.28 5.62 13.89
N THR A 20 9.01 5.76 15.18
CA THR A 20 9.65 5.14 16.36
C THR A 20 8.60 4.35 17.16
N HIS A 21 9.06 3.52 18.11
CA HIS A 21 8.16 2.80 19.04
C HIS A 21 7.25 3.77 19.82
N ASP A 22 7.82 4.82 20.39
CA ASP A 22 7.07 5.77 21.22
C ASP A 22 6.01 6.53 20.40
N GLU A 23 6.33 6.91 19.17
CA GLU A 23 5.37 7.53 18.25
C GLU A 23 4.25 6.56 17.84
N LEU A 24 4.55 5.28 17.66
CA LEU A 24 3.53 4.26 17.38
C LEU A 24 2.59 4.07 18.58
N VAL A 25 3.11 4.05 19.80
CA VAL A 25 2.30 3.99 21.02
C VAL A 25 1.40 5.22 21.12
N GLU A 26 1.93 6.41 20.88
CA GLU A 26 1.16 7.67 20.94
C GLU A 26 0.10 7.74 19.83
N LEU A 27 0.41 7.22 18.64
CA LEU A 27 -0.55 7.11 17.54
C LEU A 27 -1.77 6.29 17.97
N PHE A 28 -1.58 5.15 18.62
CA PHE A 28 -2.71 4.31 19.08
C PHE A 28 -3.45 4.88 20.28
N LYS A 29 -2.83 5.76 21.07
CA LYS A 29 -3.52 6.49 22.14
C LYS A 29 -4.45 7.57 21.59
N THR A 30 -4.01 8.26 20.55
CA THR A 30 -4.70 9.42 20.00
C THR A 30 -5.63 9.09 18.83
N ASN A 31 -5.42 7.95 18.17
CA ASN A 31 -6.19 7.54 16.99
C ASN A 31 -6.62 6.07 17.09
N SER A 32 -7.91 5.85 17.24
CA SER A 32 -8.49 4.49 17.34
C SER A 32 -8.42 3.68 16.04
N SER A 33 -8.21 4.33 14.89
CA SER A 33 -8.19 3.68 13.58
C SER A 33 -7.20 4.38 12.64
N PRO A 34 -5.88 4.26 12.94
CA PRO A 34 -4.85 4.85 12.09
C PRO A 34 -4.86 4.27 10.68
N LYS A 35 -4.29 5.01 9.74
CA LYS A 35 -4.20 4.60 8.34
C LYS A 35 -2.79 4.11 8.04
N HIS A 36 -2.71 3.04 7.28
CA HIS A 36 -1.47 2.50 6.71
C HIS A 36 -1.59 2.43 5.19
N TYR A 37 -0.49 2.70 4.52
CA TYR A 37 -0.38 2.62 3.08
C TYR A 37 0.93 1.91 2.72
N ILE A 38 0.86 1.01 1.74
CA ILE A 38 2.01 0.43 1.08
C ILE A 38 1.82 0.49 -0.43
N GLY A 39 2.83 1.01 -1.16
CA GLY A 39 2.87 1.03 -2.62
C GLY A 39 3.72 -0.11 -3.16
N LEU A 40 3.19 -0.82 -4.14
CA LEU A 40 3.88 -1.91 -4.83
C LEU A 40 3.93 -1.65 -6.33
N GLU A 41 5.13 -1.68 -6.90
CA GLU A 41 5.33 -1.66 -8.34
C GLU A 41 5.07 -3.05 -8.95
N ILE A 42 4.47 -3.09 -10.14
CA ILE A 42 4.11 -4.32 -10.83
C ILE A 42 5.20 -4.65 -11.84
N SER A 43 6.29 -5.25 -11.39
CA SER A 43 7.49 -5.46 -12.20
C SER A 43 7.59 -6.86 -12.83
N GLY A 44 6.60 -7.72 -12.65
CA GLY A 44 6.59 -9.09 -13.16
C GLY A 44 5.67 -10.02 -12.38
N PHE A 45 6.02 -11.29 -12.27
CA PHE A 45 5.26 -12.23 -11.45
C PHE A 45 5.36 -11.89 -9.97
N LEU A 46 4.23 -11.93 -9.29
CA LEU A 46 4.18 -11.72 -7.85
C LEU A 46 4.93 -12.85 -7.13
N HIS A 47 5.99 -12.49 -6.44
CA HIS A 47 6.78 -13.45 -5.69
C HIS A 47 5.98 -13.97 -4.50
N LEU A 48 5.88 -15.28 -4.35
CA LEU A 48 5.11 -15.89 -3.26
C LEU A 48 5.56 -15.41 -1.88
N GLY A 49 6.87 -15.28 -1.67
CA GLY A 49 7.44 -14.74 -0.44
C GLY A 49 6.98 -13.32 -0.15
N SER A 50 7.01 -12.43 -1.14
CA SER A 50 6.53 -11.05 -1.00
C SER A 50 5.03 -10.98 -0.74
N LEU A 51 4.23 -11.80 -1.42
CA LEU A 51 2.80 -11.89 -1.20
C LEU A 51 2.48 -12.33 0.23
N ILE A 52 3.12 -13.40 0.70
CA ILE A 52 2.87 -13.96 2.02
C ILE A 52 3.33 -13.00 3.11
N SER A 53 4.58 -12.51 3.05
CA SER A 53 5.12 -11.63 4.08
C SER A 53 4.33 -10.31 4.18
N THR A 54 4.08 -9.65 3.05
CA THR A 54 3.30 -8.42 3.00
C THR A 54 1.85 -8.64 3.40
N GLY A 55 1.19 -9.66 2.84
CA GLY A 55 -0.22 -9.93 3.08
C GLY A 55 -0.50 -10.32 4.53
N PHE A 56 0.35 -11.15 5.15
CA PHE A 56 0.20 -11.53 6.56
C PHE A 56 0.46 -10.34 7.48
N LYS A 57 1.45 -9.50 7.16
CA LYS A 57 1.72 -8.29 7.93
C LYS A 57 0.57 -7.29 7.85
N ILE A 58 -0.03 -7.13 6.69
CA ILE A 58 -1.25 -6.32 6.53
C ILE A 58 -2.40 -6.86 7.38
N ASN A 59 -2.55 -8.19 7.47
CA ASN A 59 -3.55 -8.79 8.36
C ASN A 59 -3.29 -8.49 9.83
N ASP A 60 -2.02 -8.44 10.26
CA ASP A 60 -1.66 -8.00 11.62
C ASP A 60 -2.07 -6.55 11.88
N PHE A 61 -1.80 -5.67 10.93
CA PHE A 61 -2.19 -4.26 11.02
C PHE A 61 -3.72 -4.12 11.09
N VAL A 62 -4.45 -4.82 10.22
CA VAL A 62 -5.92 -4.85 10.26
C VAL A 62 -6.43 -5.36 11.60
N LYS A 63 -5.82 -6.41 12.15
CA LYS A 63 -6.15 -6.96 13.47
C LYS A 63 -5.88 -5.97 14.59
N ALA A 64 -4.84 -5.15 14.47
CA ALA A 64 -4.54 -4.04 15.39
C ALA A 64 -5.50 -2.84 15.25
N GLY A 65 -6.42 -2.85 14.28
CA GLY A 65 -7.39 -1.80 14.03
C GLY A 65 -6.94 -0.73 13.02
N VAL A 66 -5.86 -0.99 12.30
CA VAL A 66 -5.33 -0.08 11.27
C VAL A 66 -6.12 -0.25 9.96
N LYS A 67 -6.47 0.87 9.33
CA LYS A 67 -7.05 0.88 7.97
C LYS A 67 -5.94 0.79 6.93
N CYS A 68 -5.77 -0.40 6.36
CA CYS A 68 -4.69 -0.68 5.41
C CYS A 68 -5.12 -0.46 3.97
N THR A 69 -4.27 0.21 3.20
CA THR A 69 -4.38 0.32 1.74
C THR A 69 -3.14 -0.26 1.09
N VAL A 70 -3.35 -1.20 0.17
CA VAL A 70 -2.33 -1.69 -0.77
C VAL A 70 -2.55 -0.97 -2.09
N PHE A 71 -1.60 -0.12 -2.44
CA PHE A 71 -1.61 0.65 -3.68
C PHE A 71 -0.76 -0.06 -4.73
N LEU A 72 -1.39 -0.48 -5.80
CA LEU A 72 -0.72 -1.13 -6.93
C LEU A 72 -0.39 -0.06 -7.97
N ALA A 73 0.90 0.23 -8.11
CA ALA A 73 1.42 1.37 -8.87
C ALA A 73 1.58 1.04 -10.37
N ASP A 74 0.48 0.76 -11.05
CA ASP A 74 0.43 0.39 -12.47
C ASP A 74 0.95 1.50 -13.40
N TRP A 75 0.64 2.77 -13.14
CA TRP A 75 1.19 3.90 -13.88
C TRP A 75 2.70 4.06 -13.66
N HIS A 76 3.19 3.81 -12.45
CA HIS A 76 4.63 3.80 -12.18
C HIS A 76 5.33 2.69 -12.96
N THR A 77 4.70 1.54 -13.03
CA THR A 77 5.15 0.39 -13.83
C THR A 77 5.29 0.77 -15.30
N LEU A 78 4.32 1.51 -15.86
CA LEU A 78 4.37 2.01 -17.23
C LEU A 78 5.51 3.03 -17.43
N ILE A 79 5.60 4.03 -16.53
CA ILE A 79 6.63 5.10 -16.61
C ILE A 79 8.04 4.52 -16.50
N ASN A 80 8.22 3.46 -15.72
CA ASN A 80 9.51 2.79 -15.56
C ASN A 80 9.79 1.70 -16.60
N ASP A 81 9.03 1.65 -17.69
CA ASP A 81 9.17 0.66 -18.78
C ASP A 81 9.20 -0.82 -18.29
N LYS A 82 8.57 -1.11 -17.16
CA LYS A 82 8.44 -2.48 -16.70
C LYS A 82 7.48 -3.24 -17.62
N LEU A 83 7.67 -4.56 -17.72
CA LEU A 83 6.87 -5.40 -18.62
C LEU A 83 6.86 -4.89 -20.07
N GLY A 84 7.99 -4.27 -20.48
CA GLY A 84 8.18 -3.71 -21.84
C GLY A 84 7.35 -2.46 -22.12
N GLY A 85 6.82 -1.77 -21.11
CA GLY A 85 5.95 -0.61 -21.28
C GLY A 85 4.60 -0.95 -21.94
N ASP A 86 4.24 -2.23 -21.98
CA ASP A 86 2.99 -2.70 -22.56
C ASP A 86 1.83 -2.56 -21.57
N TRP A 87 0.97 -1.57 -21.82
CA TRP A 87 -0.17 -1.28 -20.96
C TRP A 87 -1.17 -2.44 -20.85
N GLU A 88 -1.39 -3.21 -21.90
CA GLU A 88 -2.29 -4.36 -21.87
C GLU A 88 -1.72 -5.44 -20.94
N MET A 89 -0.43 -5.71 -21.05
CA MET A 89 0.28 -6.64 -20.16
C MET A 89 0.26 -6.14 -18.72
N ILE A 90 0.60 -4.86 -18.49
CA ILE A 90 0.57 -4.24 -17.16
C ILE A 90 -0.83 -4.37 -16.54
N SER A 91 -1.89 -4.08 -17.28
CA SER A 91 -3.26 -4.19 -16.79
C SER A 91 -3.63 -5.63 -16.39
N LYS A 92 -3.24 -6.63 -17.17
CA LYS A 92 -3.48 -8.04 -16.86
C LYS A 92 -2.73 -8.47 -15.59
N VAL A 93 -1.46 -8.08 -15.47
CA VAL A 93 -0.64 -8.42 -14.29
C VAL A 93 -1.14 -7.65 -13.06
N SER A 94 -1.56 -6.41 -13.21
CA SER A 94 -2.17 -5.61 -12.14
C SER A 94 -3.42 -6.28 -11.56
N LYS A 95 -4.28 -6.79 -12.43
CA LYS A 95 -5.47 -7.54 -12.03
C LYS A 95 -5.11 -8.81 -11.26
N TYR A 96 -4.10 -9.54 -11.72
CA TYR A 96 -3.57 -10.70 -11.02
C TYR A 96 -3.06 -10.35 -9.61
N TYR A 97 -2.27 -9.26 -9.46
CA TYR A 97 -1.83 -8.77 -8.14
C TYR A 97 -3.01 -8.41 -7.25
N GLN A 98 -3.99 -7.70 -7.80
CA GLN A 98 -5.19 -7.29 -7.07
C GLN A 98 -5.97 -8.49 -6.53
N ASP A 99 -6.16 -9.53 -7.34
CA ASP A 99 -6.87 -10.74 -6.94
C ASP A 99 -6.08 -11.54 -5.90
N ALA A 100 -4.75 -11.65 -6.07
CA ALA A 100 -3.88 -12.32 -5.11
C ALA A 100 -3.88 -11.63 -3.73
N PHE A 101 -3.76 -10.29 -3.69
CA PHE A 101 -3.82 -9.55 -2.43
C PHE A 101 -5.21 -9.60 -1.79
N LYS A 102 -6.29 -9.54 -2.56
CA LYS A 102 -7.65 -9.72 -2.03
C LYS A 102 -7.84 -11.08 -1.38
N LEU A 103 -7.20 -12.11 -1.91
CA LEU A 103 -7.24 -13.46 -1.33
C LEU A 103 -6.48 -13.54 -0.01
N VAL A 104 -5.28 -12.95 0.06
CA VAL A 104 -4.38 -13.05 1.23
C VAL A 104 -4.73 -12.05 2.33
N CYS A 105 -5.13 -10.83 1.99
CA CYS A 105 -5.53 -9.80 2.95
C CYS A 105 -6.90 -9.17 2.59
N PRO A 106 -8.00 -9.94 2.73
CA PRO A 106 -9.33 -9.57 2.22
C PRO A 106 -9.95 -8.34 2.91
N LYS A 107 -9.42 -7.91 4.05
CA LYS A 107 -9.91 -6.74 4.79
C LYS A 107 -9.13 -5.46 4.48
N ALA A 108 -8.06 -5.55 3.69
CA ALA A 108 -7.34 -4.38 3.22
C ALA A 108 -8.04 -3.78 1.99
N ASN A 109 -7.87 -2.48 1.80
CA ASN A 109 -8.29 -1.80 0.58
C ASN A 109 -7.21 -1.99 -0.50
N ILE A 110 -7.52 -2.71 -1.58
CA ILE A 110 -6.58 -2.97 -2.68
C ILE A 110 -6.99 -2.09 -3.86
N ILE A 111 -6.17 -1.11 -4.20
CA ILE A 111 -6.46 -0.11 -5.24
C ILE A 111 -5.38 -0.08 -6.33
N LEU A 112 -5.79 0.17 -7.55
CA LEU A 112 -4.90 0.48 -8.66
C LEU A 112 -4.64 1.99 -8.72
N GLY A 113 -3.45 2.39 -9.11
CA GLY A 113 -3.12 3.79 -9.33
C GLY A 113 -4.01 4.42 -10.41
N SER A 114 -4.22 3.71 -11.52
CA SER A 114 -5.11 4.14 -12.60
C SER A 114 -6.53 4.45 -12.13
N ASP A 115 -7.13 3.59 -11.30
CA ASP A 115 -8.47 3.81 -10.75
C ASP A 115 -8.50 5.03 -9.84
N LEU A 116 -7.52 5.14 -8.92
CA LEU A 116 -7.43 6.26 -7.99
C LEU A 116 -7.32 7.61 -8.72
N TYR A 117 -6.50 7.67 -9.78
CA TYR A 117 -6.26 8.91 -10.50
C TYR A 117 -7.42 9.31 -11.42
N GLN A 118 -8.18 8.36 -11.93
CA GLN A 118 -9.37 8.64 -12.73
C GLN A 118 -10.53 9.19 -11.89
N GLU A 119 -10.71 8.69 -10.68
CA GLU A 119 -11.79 9.10 -9.79
C GLU A 119 -11.54 10.44 -9.09
N LYS A 120 -10.31 10.94 -9.08
CA LYS A 120 -9.87 12.11 -8.29
C LYS A 120 -9.41 13.27 -9.17
N THR A 121 -10.35 13.98 -9.79
CA THR A 121 -10.02 15.21 -10.56
C THR A 121 -9.30 16.25 -9.72
N GLU A 122 -9.60 16.35 -8.43
CA GLU A 122 -8.91 17.22 -7.48
C GLU A 122 -7.41 16.91 -7.38
N TYR A 123 -7.02 15.64 -7.46
CA TYR A 123 -5.62 15.22 -7.45
C TYR A 123 -4.82 15.90 -8.57
N TRP A 124 -5.35 15.92 -9.78
CA TRP A 124 -4.70 16.56 -10.93
C TRP A 124 -4.58 18.06 -10.76
N SER A 125 -5.61 18.69 -10.19
CA SER A 125 -5.58 20.12 -9.88
C SER A 125 -4.49 20.46 -8.86
N GLU A 126 -4.34 19.67 -7.80
CA GLU A 126 -3.28 19.85 -6.81
C GLU A 126 -1.90 19.54 -7.38
N LEU A 127 -1.77 18.51 -8.23
CA LEU A 127 -0.52 18.19 -8.92
C LEU A 127 -0.05 19.36 -9.79
N VAL A 128 -0.95 19.98 -10.57
CA VAL A 128 -0.63 21.16 -11.39
C VAL A 128 -0.17 22.35 -10.54
N LYS A 129 -0.81 22.58 -9.39
CA LYS A 129 -0.38 23.63 -8.45
C LYS A 129 1.02 23.30 -7.88
N PHE A 130 1.25 22.04 -7.52
CA PHE A 130 2.53 21.59 -6.99
C PHE A 130 3.68 21.77 -7.99
N THR A 131 3.47 21.41 -9.28
CA THR A 131 4.50 21.54 -10.32
C THR A 131 4.98 22.97 -10.54
N LYS A 132 4.14 23.97 -10.21
CA LYS A 132 4.53 25.37 -10.24
C LYS A 132 5.67 25.72 -9.25
N HIS A 133 5.81 24.95 -8.19
CA HIS A 133 6.79 25.18 -7.12
C HIS A 133 8.01 24.25 -7.19
N VAL A 134 8.02 23.31 -8.13
CA VAL A 134 9.12 22.38 -8.34
C VAL A 134 9.85 22.76 -9.62
N SER A 135 11.10 23.20 -9.48
CA SER A 135 12.02 23.32 -10.63
C SER A 135 12.68 21.98 -10.92
N LEU A 136 12.76 21.63 -12.18
CA LEU A 136 13.56 20.51 -12.66
C LEU A 136 15.06 20.83 -12.56
#